data_838ae4b36c7e404a707637672f275822
#
_entry.id   838ae4b36c7e404a707637672f275822
#
_cell.length_a   1.000
_cell.length_b   1.000
_cell.length_c   1.000
_cell.angle_alpha   90.00
_cell.angle_beta   90.00
_cell.angle_gamma   90.00
#
_symmetry.space_group_name_H-M   'P 1'
#
loop_
_entity.id
_entity.type
_entity.pdbx_description
1 polymer ?
#
loop_
_entity_poly.entity_id
_entity_poly.type
_entity_poly.pdbx_seq_one_letter_code
_entity_poly.pdbx_strand_id
1 'polypeptide(L)'
;MATTIYNEFVTIFNLDIRYNVTKASGKEKKDGGISLYITGGVPPYVISVNGVVNNWNIINNLSPDDYDISVVDSTNVVKDITIPVGYEIEPTFCSRFIIGRNISGANNCNEMCTGSTTNWLVYARGDSFKLGDRLYRVPNGYTSCLSGTINWSTDVSWDRIKYNNNCYSVDDYGLITGVTSCGLVKVGTQYWDSENLKVTKFRDDTNLQYIANFSDFLAYKGIPAYTSYDFGESWQTRGYLYNYAAISSAKNLAPIGYRIPTKSDYDILFAEVGGLVNGGVLKSKSFWDAPNIGAENKYNYNAPGSGYFRADKFQQIGKRGSFWTSTNSSLNNNTKYIATFGFDLADVSYGNNLISIYDEFFPVRLIKE
;
A
#
# COMPACT_ATOMS: atom_id res chain seq x y z
N MET A 1 -17.91 -76.23 27.49
CA MET A 1 -18.30 -74.88 27.16
C MET A 1 -17.17 -73.96 27.61
N ALA A 2 -16.39 -73.45 26.69
CA ALA A 2 -15.31 -72.49 27.00
C ALA A 2 -15.88 -71.07 26.88
N THR A 3 -15.88 -70.33 27.99
CA THR A 3 -16.33 -68.93 28.04
C THR A 3 -15.12 -68.09 27.62
N THR A 4 -15.15 -67.54 26.43
CA THR A 4 -14.16 -66.57 25.95
C THR A 4 -14.46 -65.24 26.59
N ILE A 5 -13.60 -64.80 27.53
CA ILE A 5 -13.64 -63.46 28.07
C ILE A 5 -12.87 -62.53 27.11
N TYR A 6 -13.60 -61.65 26.41
CA TYR A 6 -13.00 -60.54 25.69
C TYR A 6 -12.66 -59.45 26.69
N ASN A 7 -11.36 -59.26 26.97
CA ASN A 7 -10.88 -58.09 27.64
C ASN A 7 -10.78 -56.96 26.58
N GLU A 8 -11.80 -56.12 26.51
CA GLU A 8 -11.65 -54.84 25.81
C GLU A 8 -10.73 -53.91 26.64
N PHE A 9 -9.55 -53.73 26.17
CA PHE A 9 -8.69 -52.66 26.72
C PHE A 9 -9.25 -51.33 26.24
N VAL A 10 -10.06 -50.67 27.07
CA VAL A 10 -10.41 -49.26 26.89
C VAL A 10 -9.22 -48.46 27.25
N THR A 11 -8.51 -47.92 26.26
CA THR A 11 -7.44 -46.96 26.48
C THR A 11 -8.11 -45.64 26.87
N ILE A 12 -8.21 -45.37 28.18
CA ILE A 12 -8.76 -44.10 28.66
C ILE A 12 -7.68 -43.06 28.46
N PHE A 13 -7.86 -42.21 27.44
CA PHE A 13 -7.03 -41.00 27.28
C PHE A 13 -7.39 -40.04 28.39
N ASN A 14 -6.38 -39.48 29.05
CA ASN A 14 -6.57 -38.44 30.07
C ASN A 14 -7.36 -37.28 29.51
N LEU A 15 -8.34 -36.77 30.28
CA LEU A 15 -9.08 -35.56 29.95
C LEU A 15 -8.12 -34.38 29.83
N ASP A 16 -8.09 -33.73 28.68
CA ASP A 16 -7.24 -32.58 28.40
C ASP A 16 -8.04 -31.46 27.73
N ILE A 17 -7.66 -30.21 28.03
CA ILE A 17 -8.29 -28.98 27.51
C ILE A 17 -7.24 -28.19 26.77
N ARG A 18 -7.49 -27.92 25.48
CA ARG A 18 -6.80 -26.91 24.68
C ARG A 18 -7.76 -25.76 24.42
N TYR A 19 -7.21 -24.58 24.22
CA TYR A 19 -8.03 -23.40 24.01
C TYR A 19 -7.40 -22.38 23.09
N ASN A 20 -8.25 -21.55 22.47
CA ASN A 20 -7.89 -20.30 21.82
C ASN A 20 -8.61 -19.15 22.52
N VAL A 21 -7.94 -18.01 22.64
CA VAL A 21 -8.49 -16.81 23.25
C VAL A 21 -8.59 -15.71 22.19
N THR A 22 -9.77 -15.11 22.10
CA THR A 22 -9.97 -13.83 21.42
C THR A 22 -9.92 -12.73 22.48
N LYS A 23 -8.95 -11.84 22.40
CA LYS A 23 -8.84 -10.70 23.32
C LYS A 23 -10.02 -9.75 23.12
N ALA A 24 -10.46 -9.11 24.20
CA ALA A 24 -11.39 -8.00 24.11
C ALA A 24 -10.77 -6.82 23.38
N SER A 25 -11.56 -6.05 22.65
CA SER A 25 -11.08 -4.89 21.86
C SER A 25 -10.64 -3.68 22.70
N GLY A 26 -10.84 -3.76 24.03
CA GLY A 26 -10.44 -2.72 24.98
C GLY A 26 -10.70 -3.14 26.42
N LYS A 27 -10.13 -2.42 27.39
CA LYS A 27 -10.19 -2.72 28.83
C LYS A 27 -11.62 -2.86 29.37
N GLU A 28 -12.54 -2.03 28.89
CA GLU A 28 -13.94 -2.00 29.35
C GLU A 28 -14.90 -2.70 28.38
N LYS A 29 -14.36 -3.43 27.37
CA LYS A 29 -15.17 -4.10 26.36
C LYS A 29 -15.53 -5.52 26.79
N LYS A 30 -16.72 -5.98 26.32
CA LYS A 30 -17.23 -7.34 26.56
C LYS A 30 -17.38 -8.07 25.24
N ASP A 31 -16.31 -8.11 24.46
CA ASP A 31 -16.27 -8.73 23.14
C ASP A 31 -15.12 -9.74 23.01
N GLY A 32 -14.49 -10.10 24.10
CA GLY A 32 -13.54 -11.20 24.20
C GLY A 32 -14.22 -12.56 24.08
N GLY A 33 -13.45 -13.63 23.88
CA GLY A 33 -13.96 -14.97 23.77
C GLY A 33 -12.94 -16.07 24.08
N ILE A 34 -13.44 -17.25 24.41
CA ILE A 34 -12.67 -18.48 24.60
C ILE A 34 -13.29 -19.59 23.76
N SER A 35 -12.47 -20.29 23.00
CA SER A 35 -12.87 -21.52 22.29
C SER A 35 -12.13 -22.71 22.90
N LEU A 36 -12.86 -23.71 23.39
CA LEU A 36 -12.33 -24.90 24.05
C LEU A 36 -12.30 -26.09 23.11
N TYR A 37 -11.22 -26.85 23.17
CA TYR A 37 -11.03 -28.12 22.46
C TYR A 37 -10.75 -29.19 23.51
N ILE A 38 -11.75 -30.00 23.83
CA ILE A 38 -11.69 -31.06 24.84
C ILE A 38 -11.32 -32.36 24.16
N THR A 39 -10.32 -33.05 24.70
CA THR A 39 -9.84 -34.34 24.20
C THR A 39 -9.65 -35.33 25.35
N GLY A 40 -9.81 -36.62 25.07
CA GLY A 40 -9.78 -37.66 26.13
C GLY A 40 -10.99 -37.60 27.05
N GLY A 41 -10.95 -38.34 28.17
CA GLY A 41 -12.10 -38.52 29.03
C GLY A 41 -13.25 -39.27 28.35
N VAL A 42 -14.41 -39.34 29.03
CA VAL A 42 -15.61 -40.01 28.52
C VAL A 42 -16.77 -39.01 28.36
N PRO A 43 -17.20 -38.70 27.12
CA PRO A 43 -18.33 -37.78 26.93
C PRO A 43 -19.64 -38.37 27.46
N PRO A 44 -20.68 -37.55 27.75
CA PRO A 44 -20.73 -36.10 27.57
C PRO A 44 -19.94 -35.34 28.64
N TYR A 45 -19.46 -34.15 28.25
CA TYR A 45 -18.75 -33.24 29.16
C TYR A 45 -19.69 -32.17 29.72
N VAL A 46 -19.53 -31.84 30.98
CA VAL A 46 -20.14 -30.68 31.61
C VAL A 46 -19.02 -29.59 31.74
N ILE A 47 -19.26 -28.44 31.15
CA ILE A 47 -18.34 -27.32 31.18
C ILE A 47 -18.91 -26.25 32.12
N SER A 48 -18.10 -25.72 33.02
CA SER A 48 -18.45 -24.54 33.82
C SER A 48 -17.42 -23.44 33.66
N VAL A 49 -17.90 -22.20 33.73
CA VAL A 49 -17.11 -20.98 33.65
C VAL A 49 -17.36 -20.20 34.93
N ASN A 50 -16.32 -19.93 35.73
CA ASN A 50 -16.44 -19.27 37.03
C ASN A 50 -17.52 -19.94 37.93
N GLY A 51 -17.58 -21.27 37.89
CA GLY A 51 -18.55 -22.07 38.65
C GLY A 51 -19.98 -22.12 38.08
N VAL A 52 -20.26 -21.43 36.96
CA VAL A 52 -21.59 -21.47 36.29
C VAL A 52 -21.51 -22.42 35.12
N VAL A 53 -22.45 -23.37 35.08
CA VAL A 53 -22.54 -24.38 33.99
C VAL A 53 -22.78 -23.67 32.65
N ASN A 54 -21.93 -23.95 31.68
CA ASN A 54 -22.00 -23.46 30.31
C ASN A 54 -21.80 -24.66 29.37
N ASN A 55 -22.82 -25.07 28.67
CA ASN A 55 -22.75 -26.26 27.81
C ASN A 55 -22.15 -26.00 26.42
N TRP A 56 -21.48 -24.88 26.21
CA TRP A 56 -20.91 -24.51 24.93
C TRP A 56 -19.39 -24.49 24.98
N ASN A 57 -18.76 -25.02 23.93
CA ASN A 57 -17.30 -24.96 23.75
C ASN A 57 -16.80 -23.56 23.34
N ILE A 58 -17.71 -22.68 22.96
CA ILE A 58 -17.39 -21.30 22.56
C ILE A 58 -18.09 -20.36 23.54
N ILE A 59 -17.29 -19.55 24.22
CA ILE A 59 -17.73 -18.59 25.22
C ILE A 59 -17.42 -17.22 24.68
N ASN A 60 -18.45 -16.39 24.47
CA ASN A 60 -18.35 -15.07 23.88
C ASN A 60 -18.74 -13.98 24.90
N ASN A 61 -18.59 -12.73 24.50
CA ASN A 61 -18.94 -11.55 25.29
C ASN A 61 -18.23 -11.47 26.63
N LEU A 62 -16.96 -11.87 26.65
CA LEU A 62 -16.11 -11.84 27.84
C LEU A 62 -15.44 -10.49 28.01
N SER A 63 -15.43 -9.97 29.23
CA SER A 63 -14.59 -8.84 29.63
C SER A 63 -13.15 -9.31 29.78
N PRO A 64 -12.15 -8.40 29.76
CA PRO A 64 -10.79 -8.72 30.19
C PRO A 64 -10.77 -9.15 31.65
N ASP A 65 -10.52 -10.44 31.91
CA ASP A 65 -10.43 -11.04 33.24
C ASP A 65 -9.84 -12.45 33.15
N ASP A 66 -9.56 -13.07 34.27
CA ASP A 66 -9.22 -14.48 34.37
C ASP A 66 -10.50 -15.32 34.53
N TYR A 67 -10.64 -16.36 33.73
CA TYR A 67 -11.80 -17.24 33.73
C TYR A 67 -11.42 -18.64 34.17
N ASP A 68 -12.01 -19.11 35.28
CA ASP A 68 -11.85 -20.47 35.74
C ASP A 68 -12.79 -21.39 34.95
N ILE A 69 -12.19 -22.28 34.19
CA ILE A 69 -12.88 -23.27 33.37
C ILE A 69 -12.72 -24.64 34.04
N SER A 70 -13.83 -25.28 34.30
CA SER A 70 -13.86 -26.67 34.80
C SER A 70 -14.60 -27.53 33.76
N VAL A 71 -14.00 -28.65 33.37
CA VAL A 71 -14.59 -29.65 32.52
C VAL A 71 -14.71 -30.97 33.29
N VAL A 72 -15.89 -31.51 33.42
CA VAL A 72 -16.20 -32.79 34.05
C VAL A 72 -16.70 -33.77 33.01
N ASP A 73 -16.08 -34.94 32.93
CA ASP A 73 -16.55 -36.01 32.06
C ASP A 73 -17.64 -36.87 32.70
N SER A 74 -18.27 -37.77 31.92
CA SER A 74 -19.37 -38.62 32.44
C SER A 74 -18.95 -39.62 33.50
N THR A 75 -17.65 -39.81 33.75
CA THR A 75 -17.11 -40.66 34.82
C THR A 75 -16.68 -39.85 36.04
N ASN A 76 -17.02 -38.55 36.10
CA ASN A 76 -16.66 -37.58 37.12
C ASN A 76 -15.14 -37.25 37.20
N VAL A 77 -14.39 -37.47 36.12
CA VAL A 77 -13.02 -36.94 36.03
C VAL A 77 -13.11 -35.45 35.76
N VAL A 78 -12.39 -34.67 36.57
CA VAL A 78 -12.40 -33.20 36.50
C VAL A 78 -11.07 -32.70 35.94
N LYS A 79 -11.13 -31.69 35.06
CA LYS A 79 -10.00 -30.93 34.58
C LYS A 79 -10.31 -29.46 34.74
N ASP A 80 -9.50 -28.76 35.51
CA ASP A 80 -9.60 -27.32 35.76
C ASP A 80 -8.45 -26.58 35.06
N ILE A 81 -8.73 -25.39 34.58
CA ILE A 81 -7.75 -24.46 34.00
C ILE A 81 -8.24 -23.04 34.16
N THR A 82 -7.36 -22.11 34.49
CA THR A 82 -7.63 -20.68 34.45
C THR A 82 -7.13 -20.10 33.13
N ILE A 83 -8.00 -19.44 32.36
CA ILE A 83 -7.70 -18.86 31.06
C ILE A 83 -7.82 -17.33 31.14
N PRO A 84 -6.71 -16.59 30.95
CA PRO A 84 -6.77 -15.14 30.92
C PRO A 84 -7.32 -14.64 29.58
N VAL A 85 -8.40 -13.87 29.62
CA VAL A 85 -8.88 -13.06 28.51
C VAL A 85 -8.30 -11.67 28.67
N GLY A 86 -7.20 -11.40 27.98
CA GLY A 86 -6.63 -10.07 27.94
C GLY A 86 -7.47 -9.13 27.09
N TYR A 87 -7.14 -7.86 27.12
CA TYR A 87 -7.62 -6.90 26.12
C TYR A 87 -6.49 -6.51 25.19
N GLU A 88 -6.87 -6.05 24.00
CA GLU A 88 -5.91 -5.40 23.15
C GLU A 88 -5.51 -4.09 23.81
N ILE A 89 -4.27 -4.03 24.30
CA ILE A 89 -3.67 -2.77 24.72
C ILE A 89 -3.57 -1.97 23.44
N GLU A 90 -4.30 -0.85 23.37
CA GLU A 90 -4.03 0.13 22.35
C GLU A 90 -2.53 0.43 22.42
N PRO A 91 -1.78 0.26 21.33
CA PRO A 91 -0.35 0.45 21.36
C PRO A 91 -0.09 1.83 21.93
N THR A 92 0.77 1.90 22.95
CA THR A 92 1.26 3.17 23.46
C THR A 92 1.69 3.99 22.24
N PHE A 93 1.10 5.18 22.05
CA PHE A 93 1.17 6.03 20.85
C PHE A 93 2.58 6.39 20.38
N CYS A 94 3.61 5.84 20.98
CA CYS A 94 5.00 6.24 20.83
C CYS A 94 5.78 5.61 19.69
N SER A 95 5.30 4.58 19.03
CA SER A 95 6.18 3.83 18.13
C SER A 95 5.91 3.98 16.63
N ARG A 96 4.74 4.45 16.20
CA ARG A 96 4.42 4.58 14.76
C ARG A 96 3.33 5.60 14.52
N PHE A 97 3.71 6.86 14.28
CA PHE A 97 2.79 7.87 13.79
C PHE A 97 2.81 7.91 12.27
N ILE A 98 1.66 7.76 11.66
CA ILE A 98 1.44 8.09 10.26
C ILE A 98 0.80 9.46 10.24
N ILE A 99 1.49 10.44 9.65
CA ILE A 99 0.97 11.79 9.51
C ILE A 99 0.01 11.81 8.33
N GLY A 100 -1.28 11.82 8.62
CA GLY A 100 -2.32 12.16 7.65
C GLY A 100 -2.52 13.68 7.61
N ARG A 101 -2.73 14.23 6.42
CA ARG A 101 -3.04 15.65 6.23
C ARG A 101 -4.48 15.80 5.80
N ASN A 102 -5.21 16.67 6.46
CA ASN A 102 -6.58 17.01 6.08
C ASN A 102 -6.63 18.33 5.31
N ILE A 103 -7.61 18.43 4.42
CA ILE A 103 -8.00 19.67 3.74
C ILE A 103 -9.42 19.97 4.17
N SER A 104 -9.60 21.05 4.95
CA SER A 104 -10.93 21.48 5.32
C SER A 104 -11.70 21.95 4.08
N GLY A 105 -12.91 21.41 3.88
CA GLY A 105 -13.80 21.78 2.79
C GLY A 105 -13.64 20.99 1.50
N ALA A 106 -12.81 19.93 1.46
CA ALA A 106 -12.74 19.05 0.30
C ALA A 106 -14.01 18.18 0.20
N ASN A 107 -14.78 18.35 -0.87
CA ASN A 107 -16.01 17.59 -1.10
C ASN A 107 -15.77 16.23 -1.78
N ASN A 108 -14.56 16.01 -2.30
CA ASN A 108 -14.18 14.77 -2.95
C ASN A 108 -12.66 14.53 -2.89
N CYS A 109 -12.22 13.32 -3.22
CA CYS A 109 -10.80 12.94 -3.18
C CYS A 109 -9.90 13.78 -4.11
N ASN A 110 -10.42 14.26 -5.24
CA ASN A 110 -9.62 15.09 -6.14
C ASN A 110 -9.25 16.44 -5.52
N GLU A 111 -10.20 17.09 -4.82
CA GLU A 111 -9.95 18.34 -4.09
C GLU A 111 -8.95 18.11 -2.96
N MET A 112 -9.07 16.99 -2.24
CA MET A 112 -8.11 16.61 -1.21
C MET A 112 -6.71 16.34 -1.76
N CYS A 113 -6.58 15.83 -2.98
CA CYS A 113 -5.29 15.57 -3.60
C CYS A 113 -4.54 16.84 -4.00
N THR A 114 -5.26 17.90 -4.35
CA THR A 114 -4.70 19.14 -4.92
C THR A 114 -4.67 20.33 -3.95
N GLY A 115 -5.42 20.29 -2.85
CA GLY A 115 -5.56 21.41 -1.92
C GLY A 115 -4.39 21.57 -0.94
N SER A 116 -4.32 22.72 -0.30
CA SER A 116 -3.37 23.00 0.79
C SER A 116 -3.77 22.26 2.06
N THR A 117 -2.77 21.76 2.81
CA THR A 117 -2.99 20.85 3.94
C THR A 117 -2.92 21.57 5.29
N THR A 118 -3.86 21.30 6.18
CA THR A 118 -3.73 21.60 7.62
C THR A 118 -3.17 20.39 8.35
N ASN A 119 -2.21 20.63 9.24
CA ASN A 119 -1.50 19.55 9.93
C ASN A 119 -2.36 18.93 11.05
N TRP A 120 -2.82 17.71 10.84
CA TRP A 120 -3.38 16.88 11.90
C TRP A 120 -2.67 15.54 11.93
N LEU A 121 -2.35 15.06 13.11
CA LEU A 121 -1.78 13.73 13.30
C LEU A 121 -2.92 12.71 13.34
N VAL A 122 -2.83 11.70 12.49
CA VAL A 122 -3.77 10.59 12.45
C VAL A 122 -2.98 9.31 12.56
N TYR A 123 -3.47 8.38 13.36
CA TYR A 123 -2.82 7.12 13.66
C TYR A 123 -3.62 5.94 13.15
N ALA A 124 -2.95 4.94 12.55
CA ALA A 124 -3.49 3.62 12.27
C ALA A 124 -2.53 2.53 12.75
N ARG A 125 -3.04 1.34 12.97
CA ARG A 125 -2.20 0.17 13.29
C ARG A 125 -1.46 -0.29 12.05
N GLY A 126 -0.13 -0.48 12.14
CA GLY A 126 0.70 -0.99 11.05
C GLY A 126 1.49 0.06 10.30
N ASP A 127 2.09 -0.33 9.18
CA ASP A 127 3.03 0.49 8.40
C ASP A 127 2.35 1.28 7.27
N SER A 128 1.05 1.06 7.07
CA SER A 128 0.24 1.73 6.04
C SER A 128 -1.23 1.72 6.43
N PHE A 129 -2.01 2.66 5.90
CA PHE A 129 -3.46 2.65 6.01
C PHE A 129 -4.07 1.60 5.08
N LYS A 130 -5.02 0.82 5.59
CA LYS A 130 -5.74 -0.20 4.83
C LYS A 130 -7.24 -0.02 5.00
N LEU A 131 -8.01 -0.53 4.03
CA LEU A 131 -9.46 -0.64 4.16
C LEU A 131 -9.80 -1.43 5.43
N GLY A 132 -10.69 -0.90 6.25
CA GLY A 132 -11.08 -1.49 7.54
C GLY A 132 -10.20 -1.08 8.73
N ASP A 133 -9.10 -0.35 8.53
CA ASP A 133 -8.34 0.22 9.64
C ASP A 133 -9.14 1.32 10.33
N ARG A 134 -9.00 1.42 11.64
CA ARG A 134 -9.53 2.53 12.43
C ARG A 134 -8.46 3.58 12.64
N LEU A 135 -8.81 4.83 12.37
CA LEU A 135 -7.94 6.00 12.53
C LEU A 135 -8.26 6.72 13.85
N TYR A 136 -7.22 7.27 14.45
CA TYR A 136 -7.30 8.04 15.69
C TYR A 136 -6.71 9.42 15.47
N ARG A 137 -7.33 10.45 16.06
CA ARG A 137 -6.88 11.83 15.96
C ARG A 137 -5.98 12.20 17.15
N VAL A 138 -4.89 12.92 16.87
CA VAL A 138 -4.06 13.55 17.90
C VAL A 138 -4.23 15.06 17.81
N PRO A 139 -4.64 15.76 18.89
CA PRO A 139 -4.76 17.22 18.90
C PRO A 139 -3.43 17.93 18.63
N ASN A 140 -3.47 19.10 17.98
CA ASN A 140 -2.29 19.95 17.76
C ASN A 140 -1.59 20.29 19.09
N GLY A 141 -0.26 20.16 19.10
CA GLY A 141 0.58 20.52 20.26
C GLY A 141 0.98 19.35 21.16
N TYR A 142 0.48 18.14 20.92
CA TYR A 142 0.91 16.95 21.68
C TYR A 142 2.05 16.23 20.96
N THR A 143 3.23 16.29 21.55
CA THR A 143 4.43 15.58 21.09
C THR A 143 4.77 14.37 21.96
N SER A 144 3.98 14.09 23.01
CA SER A 144 4.20 13.00 23.94
C SER A 144 3.08 11.98 23.90
N CYS A 145 3.44 10.73 24.20
CA CYS A 145 2.53 9.61 24.31
C CYS A 145 1.48 9.85 25.39
N LEU A 146 0.22 9.94 24.98
CA LEU A 146 -0.89 9.98 25.92
C LEU A 146 -1.47 8.58 26.09
N SER A 147 -1.51 8.10 27.32
CA SER A 147 -2.31 6.95 27.69
C SER A 147 -3.78 7.38 27.77
N GLY A 148 -4.60 6.97 26.83
CA GLY A 148 -6.04 7.21 26.86
C GLY A 148 -6.70 6.91 25.52
N THR A 149 -7.97 6.51 25.57
CA THR A 149 -8.84 6.34 24.40
C THR A 149 -9.03 7.69 23.74
N ILE A 150 -8.48 7.85 22.53
CA ILE A 150 -8.80 9.00 21.69
C ILE A 150 -10.10 8.67 20.98
N ASN A 151 -11.19 9.26 21.42
CA ASN A 151 -12.42 9.24 20.67
C ASN A 151 -12.28 10.14 19.45
N TRP A 152 -12.66 9.63 18.29
CA TRP A 152 -12.87 10.45 17.10
C TRP A 152 -13.98 11.43 17.48
N SER A 153 -13.60 12.67 17.77
CA SER A 153 -14.53 13.66 18.31
C SER A 153 -15.53 14.05 17.25
N THR A 154 -16.77 14.21 17.67
CA THR A 154 -17.91 14.67 16.87
C THR A 154 -17.73 16.08 16.25
N ASP A 155 -16.65 16.78 16.61
CA ASP A 155 -16.36 18.14 16.13
C ASP A 155 -15.61 18.19 14.80
N VAL A 156 -15.40 17.05 14.13
CA VAL A 156 -14.60 17.00 12.91
C VAL A 156 -15.41 16.35 11.79
N SER A 157 -15.90 17.18 10.91
CA SER A 157 -16.51 16.78 9.63
C SER A 157 -15.47 16.26 8.63
N TRP A 158 -14.63 15.30 9.05
CA TRP A 158 -13.63 14.73 8.18
C TRP A 158 -14.05 13.36 7.70
N ASP A 159 -14.39 13.31 6.49
CA ASP A 159 -14.72 12.08 5.80
C ASP A 159 -13.58 11.57 4.89
N ARG A 160 -12.43 12.29 4.88
CA ARG A 160 -11.32 11.94 3.98
C ARG A 160 -9.94 12.32 4.52
N ILE A 161 -8.94 11.47 4.23
CA ILE A 161 -7.54 11.67 4.63
C ILE A 161 -6.63 11.37 3.45
N LYS A 162 -5.62 12.20 3.23
CA LYS A 162 -4.56 11.95 2.25
C LYS A 162 -3.32 11.38 2.92
N TYR A 163 -2.85 10.23 2.42
CA TYR A 163 -1.60 9.61 2.86
C TYR A 163 -0.96 8.78 1.74
N ASN A 164 0.36 8.90 1.54
CA ASN A 164 1.12 8.20 0.50
C ASN A 164 0.42 8.19 -0.86
N ASN A 165 0.02 9.38 -1.31
CA ASN A 165 -0.66 9.59 -2.59
C ASN A 165 -2.01 8.86 -2.74
N ASN A 166 -2.62 8.45 -1.63
CA ASN A 166 -3.98 7.93 -1.58
C ASN A 166 -4.89 8.87 -0.79
N CYS A 167 -6.14 8.92 -1.20
CA CYS A 167 -7.25 9.48 -0.43
C CYS A 167 -8.03 8.34 0.20
N TYR A 168 -8.20 8.42 1.50
CA TYR A 168 -8.97 7.45 2.28
C TYR A 168 -10.27 8.08 2.71
N SER A 169 -11.40 7.46 2.37
CA SER A 169 -12.70 7.81 2.92
C SER A 169 -12.81 7.23 4.33
N VAL A 170 -13.28 8.03 5.27
CA VAL A 170 -13.36 7.66 6.69
C VAL A 170 -14.76 7.95 7.17
N ASP A 171 -15.36 7.04 7.93
CA ASP A 171 -16.66 7.26 8.55
C ASP A 171 -16.56 8.11 9.85
N ASP A 172 -17.70 8.43 10.44
CA ASP A 172 -17.80 9.24 11.66
C ASP A 172 -17.09 8.62 12.89
N TYR A 173 -16.69 7.35 12.79
CA TYR A 173 -16.00 6.62 13.86
C TYR A 173 -14.51 6.41 13.56
N GLY A 174 -14.00 7.01 12.49
CA GLY A 174 -12.60 6.87 12.07
C GLY A 174 -12.28 5.58 11.31
N LEU A 175 -13.28 4.81 10.86
CA LEU A 175 -13.06 3.60 10.07
C LEU A 175 -12.79 3.96 8.60
N ILE A 176 -11.74 3.42 8.02
CA ILE A 176 -11.45 3.56 6.58
C ILE A 176 -12.45 2.72 5.78
N THR A 177 -13.35 3.39 5.07
CA THR A 177 -14.43 2.79 4.26
C THR A 177 -14.11 2.75 2.77
N GLY A 178 -13.08 3.46 2.32
CA GLY A 178 -12.67 3.50 0.93
C GLY A 178 -11.23 3.99 0.76
N VAL A 179 -10.61 3.57 -0.34
CA VAL A 179 -9.26 4.01 -0.73
C VAL A 179 -9.27 4.38 -2.21
N THR A 180 -8.83 5.59 -2.53
CA THR A 180 -8.70 6.09 -3.91
C THR A 180 -7.32 6.67 -4.09
N SER A 181 -6.60 6.30 -5.15
CA SER A 181 -5.28 6.89 -5.41
C SER A 181 -5.42 8.36 -5.83
N CYS A 182 -4.73 9.24 -5.12
CA CYS A 182 -4.65 10.67 -5.43
C CYS A 182 -3.87 10.97 -6.71
N GLY A 183 -3.08 10.04 -7.16
CA GLY A 183 -2.26 10.18 -8.35
C GLY A 183 -2.94 9.75 -9.64
N LEU A 184 -4.19 9.24 -9.59
CA LEU A 184 -4.87 8.76 -10.79
C LEU A 184 -5.62 9.87 -11.51
N VAL A 185 -5.39 9.95 -12.81
CA VAL A 185 -6.16 10.78 -13.73
C VAL A 185 -6.81 9.91 -14.81
N LYS A 186 -8.04 10.22 -15.12
CA LYS A 186 -8.76 9.53 -16.18
C LYS A 186 -8.59 10.27 -17.50
N VAL A 187 -8.10 9.57 -18.53
CA VAL A 187 -8.02 10.06 -19.92
C VAL A 187 -8.70 9.04 -20.82
N GLY A 188 -9.84 9.41 -21.38
CA GLY A 188 -10.70 8.48 -22.11
C GLY A 188 -11.15 7.32 -21.23
N THR A 189 -10.79 6.11 -21.63
CA THR A 189 -11.10 4.87 -20.92
C THR A 189 -10.01 4.43 -19.94
N GLN A 190 -8.85 5.11 -19.94
CA GLN A 190 -7.67 4.72 -19.18
C GLN A 190 -7.50 5.54 -17.90
N TYR A 191 -6.90 4.93 -16.88
CA TYR A 191 -6.48 5.59 -15.64
C TYR A 191 -4.96 5.58 -15.55
N TRP A 192 -4.36 6.78 -15.55
CA TRP A 192 -2.93 7.00 -15.52
C TRP A 192 -2.49 7.61 -14.20
N ASP A 193 -1.27 7.30 -13.77
CA ASP A 193 -0.67 8.05 -12.67
C ASP A 193 -0.37 9.49 -13.13
N SER A 194 -0.69 10.50 -12.33
CA SER A 194 -0.41 11.91 -12.62
C SER A 194 1.04 12.31 -12.34
N GLU A 195 1.81 11.43 -11.70
CA GLU A 195 3.22 11.63 -11.38
C GLU A 195 4.09 10.52 -11.98
N ASN A 196 5.34 10.82 -12.21
CA ASN A 196 6.31 9.81 -12.59
C ASN A 196 6.66 8.93 -11.39
N LEU A 197 7.00 7.69 -11.68
CA LEU A 197 7.32 6.68 -10.68
C LEU A 197 8.46 7.11 -9.76
N LYS A 198 8.31 6.80 -8.45
CA LYS A 198 9.27 7.14 -7.39
C LYS A 198 9.62 5.92 -6.51
N VAL A 199 9.42 4.70 -6.99
CA VAL A 199 9.72 3.50 -6.21
C VAL A 199 11.21 3.21 -6.20
N THR A 200 11.68 2.67 -5.08
CA THR A 200 13.08 2.26 -4.85
C THR A 200 13.21 0.75 -4.68
N LYS A 201 12.08 0.05 -4.81
CA LYS A 201 11.96 -1.40 -4.66
C LYS A 201 11.06 -1.96 -5.75
N PHE A 202 11.25 -3.24 -6.02
CA PHE A 202 10.32 -4.05 -6.79
C PHE A 202 9.06 -4.39 -6.00
N ARG A 203 8.05 -4.96 -6.68
CA ARG A 203 6.79 -5.42 -6.08
C ARG A 203 6.98 -6.47 -4.98
N ASP A 204 8.07 -7.23 -5.01
CA ASP A 204 8.47 -8.25 -4.03
C ASP A 204 9.33 -7.71 -2.87
N ASP A 205 9.36 -6.37 -2.68
CA ASP A 205 10.18 -5.65 -1.71
C ASP A 205 11.70 -5.75 -1.91
N THR A 206 12.18 -6.40 -2.99
CA THR A 206 13.62 -6.40 -3.32
C THR A 206 14.06 -4.98 -3.69
N ASN A 207 15.16 -4.51 -3.11
CA ASN A 207 15.71 -3.18 -3.39
C ASN A 207 16.24 -3.09 -4.83
N LEU A 208 15.99 -1.93 -5.45
CA LEU A 208 16.71 -1.49 -6.65
C LEU A 208 18.05 -0.88 -6.24
N GLN A 209 19.03 -0.93 -7.14
CA GLN A 209 20.30 -0.25 -6.93
C GLN A 209 20.14 1.26 -7.20
N TYR A 210 20.47 2.11 -6.23
CA TYR A 210 20.58 3.54 -6.45
C TYR A 210 21.94 3.87 -7.06
N ILE A 211 21.94 4.67 -8.12
CA ILE A 211 23.13 5.21 -8.77
C ILE A 211 23.28 6.65 -8.31
N ALA A 212 24.26 6.90 -7.44
CA ALA A 212 24.50 8.19 -6.81
C ALA A 212 25.60 9.01 -7.47
N ASN A 213 26.38 8.39 -8.37
CA ASN A 213 27.48 9.03 -9.06
C ASN A 213 27.95 8.19 -10.26
N PHE A 214 28.90 8.71 -11.04
CA PHE A 214 29.42 8.00 -12.21
C PHE A 214 30.17 6.70 -11.90
N SER A 215 30.81 6.60 -10.75
CA SER A 215 31.48 5.35 -10.34
C SER A 215 30.51 4.24 -10.10
N ASP A 216 29.36 4.54 -9.46
CA ASP A 216 28.27 3.58 -9.26
C ASP A 216 27.70 3.11 -10.60
N PHE A 217 27.51 4.05 -11.55
CA PHE A 217 27.02 3.70 -12.88
C PHE A 217 27.92 2.67 -13.58
N LEU A 218 29.22 2.81 -13.53
CA LEU A 218 30.17 1.85 -14.09
C LEU A 218 30.17 0.51 -13.34
N ALA A 219 30.07 0.55 -12.01
CA ALA A 219 30.10 -0.62 -11.15
C ALA A 219 28.84 -1.49 -11.28
N TYR A 220 27.67 -0.86 -11.50
CA TYR A 220 26.36 -1.52 -11.49
C TYR A 220 25.72 -1.60 -12.88
N LYS A 221 26.51 -1.56 -13.94
CA LYS A 221 26.03 -1.69 -15.32
C LYS A 221 25.27 -3.00 -15.53
N GLY A 222 24.05 -2.91 -16.05
CA GLY A 222 23.18 -4.06 -16.30
C GLY A 222 22.42 -4.61 -15.10
N ILE A 223 22.63 -4.05 -13.91
CA ILE A 223 21.85 -4.37 -12.71
C ILE A 223 20.59 -3.48 -12.70
N PRO A 224 19.42 -3.99 -12.24
CA PRO A 224 18.23 -3.17 -12.07
C PRO A 224 18.49 -1.98 -11.16
N ALA A 225 18.40 -0.77 -11.72
CA ALA A 225 18.83 0.44 -11.03
C ALA A 225 17.92 1.64 -11.32
N TYR A 226 18.00 2.64 -10.45
CA TYR A 226 17.37 3.94 -10.58
C TYR A 226 18.34 5.05 -10.18
N THR A 227 18.06 6.25 -10.67
CA THR A 227 18.79 7.47 -10.31
C THR A 227 17.87 8.68 -10.36
N SER A 228 18.35 9.83 -9.88
CA SER A 228 17.73 11.14 -10.08
C SER A 228 18.57 11.98 -11.04
N TYR A 229 17.96 12.96 -11.70
CA TYR A 229 18.70 13.84 -12.61
C TYR A 229 19.81 14.59 -11.86
N ASP A 230 21.00 14.59 -12.42
CA ASP A 230 22.25 15.12 -11.81
C ASP A 230 22.56 14.55 -10.41
N PHE A 231 22.09 13.32 -10.12
CA PHE A 231 22.20 12.69 -8.80
C PHE A 231 21.59 13.53 -7.67
N GLY A 232 20.77 14.52 -8.01
CA GLY A 232 20.19 15.48 -7.09
C GLY A 232 18.74 15.17 -6.68
N GLU A 233 18.04 16.17 -6.19
CA GLU A 233 16.68 16.02 -5.63
C GLU A 233 15.55 16.29 -6.64
N SER A 234 15.83 16.38 -7.93
CA SER A 234 14.83 16.59 -8.99
C SER A 234 13.73 15.51 -9.03
N TRP A 235 14.00 14.35 -8.42
CA TRP A 235 13.03 13.26 -8.29
C TRP A 235 11.76 13.65 -7.54
N GLN A 236 11.83 14.62 -6.64
CA GLN A 236 10.68 15.07 -5.85
C GLN A 236 9.54 15.55 -6.77
N THR A 237 9.89 16.24 -7.84
CA THR A 237 8.94 16.84 -8.79
C THR A 237 8.87 16.12 -10.13
N ARG A 238 9.94 15.43 -10.55
CA ARG A 238 10.06 14.81 -11.87
C ARG A 238 10.12 13.28 -11.85
N GLY A 239 10.12 12.65 -10.66
CA GLY A 239 10.27 11.22 -10.49
C GLY A 239 11.71 10.72 -10.72
N TYR A 240 11.94 9.44 -10.46
CA TYR A 240 13.21 8.79 -10.74
C TYR A 240 13.32 8.37 -12.21
N LEU A 241 14.56 8.19 -12.64
CA LEU A 241 14.91 7.59 -13.92
C LEU A 241 15.32 6.14 -13.66
N TYR A 242 14.81 5.22 -14.47
CA TYR A 242 15.03 3.77 -14.34
C TYR A 242 15.71 3.22 -15.57
N ASN A 243 16.60 2.25 -15.40
CA ASN A 243 17.25 1.59 -16.54
C ASN A 243 16.38 0.44 -17.11
N TYR A 244 16.81 -0.06 -18.27
CA TYR A 244 16.15 -1.18 -18.94
C TYR A 244 16.02 -2.41 -18.04
N ALA A 245 17.06 -2.75 -17.28
CA ALA A 245 17.06 -3.91 -16.40
C ALA A 245 15.96 -3.82 -15.32
N ALA A 246 15.71 -2.62 -14.79
CA ALA A 246 14.64 -2.40 -13.82
C ALA A 246 13.25 -2.57 -14.45
N ILE A 247 12.99 -1.97 -15.63
CA ILE A 247 11.68 -2.04 -16.27
C ILE A 247 11.35 -3.41 -16.90
N SER A 248 12.37 -4.22 -17.17
CA SER A 248 12.22 -5.54 -17.81
C SER A 248 12.31 -6.70 -16.79
N SER A 249 12.50 -6.41 -15.52
CA SER A 249 12.62 -7.41 -14.46
C SER A 249 11.32 -8.18 -14.23
N ALA A 250 11.42 -9.50 -14.11
CA ALA A 250 10.29 -10.35 -13.71
C ALA A 250 9.75 -10.05 -12.30
N LYS A 251 10.54 -9.37 -11.45
CA LYS A 251 10.12 -8.93 -10.12
C LYS A 251 9.10 -7.79 -10.14
N ASN A 252 8.85 -7.24 -11.30
CA ASN A 252 7.91 -6.17 -11.60
C ASN A 252 8.19 -4.86 -10.82
N LEU A 253 8.48 -3.81 -11.57
CA LEU A 253 8.74 -2.48 -11.03
C LEU A 253 7.45 -1.77 -10.57
N ALA A 254 6.33 -2.04 -11.22
CA ALA A 254 5.07 -1.39 -10.91
C ALA A 254 4.43 -1.97 -9.64
N PRO A 255 3.88 -1.14 -8.73
CA PRO A 255 3.10 -1.60 -7.59
C PRO A 255 1.89 -2.46 -8.00
N ILE A 256 1.31 -3.19 -7.04
CA ILE A 256 0.09 -4.00 -7.28
C ILE A 256 -1.05 -3.11 -7.79
N GLY A 257 -1.75 -3.57 -8.82
CA GLY A 257 -2.84 -2.83 -9.49
C GLY A 257 -2.37 -1.85 -10.55
N TYR A 258 -1.05 -1.79 -10.80
CA TYR A 258 -0.46 -0.93 -11.83
C TYR A 258 0.51 -1.73 -12.70
N ARG A 259 0.75 -1.21 -13.90
CA ARG A 259 1.77 -1.72 -14.81
C ARG A 259 2.49 -0.62 -15.57
N ILE A 260 3.63 -0.95 -16.13
CA ILE A 260 4.33 -0.08 -17.09
C ILE A 260 3.51 -0.11 -18.39
N PRO A 261 3.16 1.06 -18.97
CA PRO A 261 2.34 1.13 -20.19
C PRO A 261 3.02 0.45 -21.37
N THR A 262 2.22 -0.16 -22.21
CA THR A 262 2.63 -0.58 -23.55
C THR A 262 2.64 0.61 -24.51
N LYS A 263 3.22 0.43 -25.71
CA LYS A 263 3.07 1.40 -26.78
C LYS A 263 1.58 1.58 -27.16
N SER A 264 0.81 0.50 -27.18
CA SER A 264 -0.63 0.55 -27.47
C SER A 264 -1.41 1.38 -26.44
N ASP A 265 -1.02 1.36 -25.16
CA ASP A 265 -1.66 2.23 -24.15
C ASP A 265 -1.40 3.71 -24.46
N TYR A 266 -0.19 4.06 -24.87
CA TYR A 266 0.12 5.41 -25.30
C TYR A 266 -0.58 5.77 -26.62
N ASP A 267 -0.76 4.84 -27.56
CA ASP A 267 -1.54 5.08 -28.79
C ASP A 267 -2.99 5.44 -28.45
N ILE A 268 -3.61 4.73 -27.49
CA ILE A 268 -4.96 5.03 -27.00
C ILE A 268 -5.00 6.41 -26.31
N LEU A 269 -4.03 6.69 -25.43
CA LEU A 269 -3.90 7.97 -24.75
C LEU A 269 -3.80 9.13 -25.74
N PHE A 270 -2.94 9.00 -26.75
CA PHE A 270 -2.75 10.06 -27.75
C PHE A 270 -3.95 10.20 -28.68
N ALA A 271 -4.62 9.11 -29.05
CA ALA A 271 -5.85 9.16 -29.81
C ALA A 271 -6.95 9.97 -29.09
N GLU A 272 -7.08 9.78 -27.76
CA GLU A 272 -8.06 10.48 -26.94
C GLU A 272 -7.83 12.00 -26.90
N VAL A 273 -6.59 12.45 -27.01
CA VAL A 273 -6.26 13.89 -27.00
C VAL A 273 -6.18 14.52 -28.39
N GLY A 274 -6.51 13.79 -29.43
CA GLY A 274 -6.54 14.30 -30.83
C GLY A 274 -5.32 13.90 -31.66
N GLY A 275 -4.64 12.83 -31.30
CA GLY A 275 -3.51 12.24 -32.01
C GLY A 275 -2.14 12.75 -31.54
N LEU A 276 -1.10 12.22 -32.18
CA LEU A 276 0.30 12.56 -31.84
C LEU A 276 0.57 14.07 -31.96
N VAL A 277 -0.03 14.73 -32.94
CA VAL A 277 0.15 16.17 -33.18
C VAL A 277 -0.37 17.07 -32.07
N ASN A 278 -1.20 16.53 -31.18
CA ASN A 278 -1.80 17.27 -30.08
C ASN A 278 -1.41 16.72 -28.70
N GLY A 279 -0.47 15.79 -28.63
CA GLY A 279 -0.06 15.16 -27.38
C GLY A 279 0.51 16.14 -26.36
N GLY A 280 0.98 17.29 -26.78
CA GLY A 280 1.51 18.35 -25.92
C GLY A 280 0.52 18.85 -24.87
N VAL A 281 -0.80 18.72 -25.09
CA VAL A 281 -1.83 19.09 -24.08
C VAL A 281 -1.72 18.31 -22.76
N LEU A 282 -1.00 17.18 -22.77
CA LEU A 282 -0.72 16.36 -21.57
C LEU A 282 0.47 16.87 -20.76
N LYS A 283 1.29 17.78 -21.30
CA LYS A 283 2.45 18.36 -20.60
C LYS A 283 2.02 19.20 -19.41
N SER A 284 2.82 19.16 -18.34
CA SER A 284 2.65 20.10 -17.24
C SER A 284 2.92 21.53 -17.68
N LYS A 285 2.29 22.50 -17.02
CA LYS A 285 2.56 23.93 -17.25
C LYS A 285 3.90 24.38 -16.63
N SER A 286 4.41 23.60 -15.69
CA SER A 286 5.70 23.78 -15.02
C SER A 286 6.66 22.64 -15.37
N PHE A 287 7.93 22.80 -15.00
CA PHE A 287 9.01 21.83 -15.23
C PHE A 287 9.46 21.67 -16.69
N TRP A 288 9.13 22.66 -17.54
CA TRP A 288 9.59 22.77 -18.91
C TRP A 288 10.25 24.10 -19.16
N ASP A 289 11.27 24.12 -20.02
CA ASP A 289 11.83 25.36 -20.55
C ASP A 289 10.80 26.07 -21.45
N ALA A 290 10.96 27.38 -21.62
CA ALA A 290 10.18 28.12 -22.60
C ALA A 290 10.58 27.70 -24.02
N PRO A 291 9.61 27.63 -24.96
CA PRO A 291 8.25 28.14 -24.89
C PRO A 291 7.17 27.15 -24.40
N ASN A 292 7.51 25.88 -24.11
CA ASN A 292 6.57 24.83 -23.68
C ASN A 292 5.30 24.77 -24.57
N ILE A 293 5.47 24.64 -25.87
CA ILE A 293 4.43 24.75 -26.88
C ILE A 293 3.36 23.65 -26.67
N GLY A 294 2.08 24.05 -26.63
CA GLY A 294 0.94 23.14 -26.50
C GLY A 294 0.69 22.59 -25.09
N ALA A 295 1.39 23.07 -24.06
CA ALA A 295 1.23 22.60 -22.70
C ALA A 295 -0.04 23.18 -22.04
N GLU A 296 -1.09 22.38 -21.94
CA GLU A 296 -2.35 22.74 -21.28
C GLU A 296 -2.52 22.06 -19.92
N ASN A 297 -1.81 20.96 -19.67
CA ASN A 297 -2.04 20.03 -18.55
C ASN A 297 -3.51 19.55 -18.51
N LYS A 298 -4.08 19.32 -19.68
CA LYS A 298 -5.41 18.77 -19.80
C LYS A 298 -5.48 17.44 -19.07
N TYR A 299 -6.58 17.15 -18.42
CA TYR A 299 -6.79 15.97 -17.60
C TYR A 299 -5.92 15.89 -16.31
N ASN A 300 -5.10 16.90 -15.99
CA ASN A 300 -4.10 16.83 -14.91
C ASN A 300 -3.10 15.67 -15.10
N TYR A 301 -2.81 15.30 -16.35
CA TYR A 301 -1.84 14.24 -16.65
C TYR A 301 -0.42 14.62 -16.23
N ASN A 302 -0.08 15.91 -16.31
CA ASN A 302 1.09 16.51 -15.69
C ASN A 302 2.43 15.92 -16.13
N ALA A 303 2.61 15.62 -17.41
CA ALA A 303 3.89 15.13 -17.93
C ALA A 303 5.00 16.18 -17.82
N PRO A 304 6.06 15.97 -17.01
CA PRO A 304 7.15 16.93 -16.84
C PRO A 304 8.29 16.68 -17.83
N GLY A 305 9.09 17.72 -18.08
CA GLY A 305 10.38 17.63 -18.77
C GLY A 305 11.45 17.03 -17.89
N SER A 306 11.39 15.72 -17.63
CA SER A 306 12.26 15.02 -16.69
C SER A 306 13.71 14.87 -17.17
N GLY A 307 13.99 15.11 -18.45
CA GLY A 307 15.27 14.71 -19.01
C GLY A 307 15.46 13.20 -18.98
N TYR A 308 16.68 12.79 -19.19
CA TYR A 308 17.11 11.39 -19.16
C TYR A 308 18.62 11.26 -18.95
N PHE A 309 19.10 10.06 -18.61
CA PHE A 309 20.50 9.71 -18.64
C PHE A 309 20.80 8.85 -19.85
N ARG A 310 21.80 9.20 -20.63
CA ARG A 310 22.19 8.49 -21.86
C ARG A 310 23.62 8.82 -22.26
N ALA A 311 24.37 7.83 -22.70
CA ALA A 311 25.75 8.00 -23.13
C ALA A 311 26.61 8.72 -22.07
N ASP A 312 26.55 8.20 -20.85
CA ASP A 312 27.33 8.61 -19.69
C ASP A 312 27.08 10.04 -19.18
N LYS A 313 25.93 10.64 -19.52
CA LYS A 313 25.55 11.97 -19.03
C LYS A 313 24.05 12.17 -18.93
N PHE A 314 23.67 13.06 -18.02
CA PHE A 314 22.32 13.60 -17.95
C PHE A 314 22.06 14.61 -19.07
N GLN A 315 20.88 14.53 -19.66
CA GLN A 315 20.53 15.34 -20.83
C GLN A 315 19.08 15.81 -20.75
N GLN A 316 18.81 16.96 -21.38
CA GLN A 316 17.47 17.41 -21.77
C GLN A 316 16.48 17.67 -20.65
N ILE A 317 16.92 17.92 -19.39
CA ILE A 317 16.00 18.39 -18.35
C ILE A 317 15.31 19.68 -18.78
N GLY A 318 14.02 19.79 -18.53
CA GLY A 318 13.19 20.89 -19.01
C GLY A 318 12.90 20.87 -20.53
N LYS A 319 13.60 20.06 -21.32
CA LYS A 319 13.48 20.02 -22.79
C LYS A 319 12.83 18.79 -23.33
N ARG A 320 12.99 17.64 -22.67
CA ARG A 320 12.38 16.36 -23.06
C ARG A 320 11.76 15.64 -21.85
N GLY A 321 10.59 15.03 -22.06
CA GLY A 321 9.99 14.06 -21.18
C GLY A 321 9.85 12.76 -21.97
N SER A 322 10.79 11.83 -21.78
CA SER A 322 10.87 10.57 -22.54
C SER A 322 10.55 9.40 -21.61
N PHE A 323 9.43 8.73 -21.83
CA PHE A 323 8.88 7.72 -20.93
C PHE A 323 9.05 6.32 -21.48
N TRP A 324 9.51 5.38 -20.64
CA TRP A 324 9.56 3.98 -20.98
C TRP A 324 8.18 3.42 -21.36
N THR A 325 8.17 2.53 -22.35
CA THR A 325 7.10 1.56 -22.54
C THR A 325 7.57 0.15 -22.25
N SER A 326 6.65 -0.77 -21.95
CA SER A 326 6.96 -2.19 -21.80
C SER A 326 7.10 -2.90 -23.15
N THR A 327 6.73 -2.28 -24.27
CA THR A 327 6.73 -2.87 -25.61
C THR A 327 8.12 -2.84 -26.22
N ASN A 328 8.60 -3.98 -26.69
CA ASN A 328 9.82 -4.06 -27.47
C ASN A 328 9.67 -3.27 -28.77
N SER A 329 10.73 -2.61 -29.21
CA SER A 329 10.73 -1.93 -30.49
C SER A 329 10.85 -2.92 -31.64
N SER A 330 10.45 -2.47 -32.83
CA SER A 330 10.58 -3.28 -34.05
C SER A 330 12.03 -3.55 -34.51
N LEU A 331 13.00 -2.87 -33.90
CA LEU A 331 14.42 -3.01 -34.28
C LEU A 331 15.02 -4.31 -33.75
N ASN A 332 14.78 -4.65 -32.49
CA ASN A 332 15.16 -5.91 -31.86
C ASN A 332 14.50 -6.07 -30.50
N ASN A 333 14.56 -7.27 -29.92
CA ASN A 333 13.93 -7.58 -28.64
C ASN A 333 14.62 -6.93 -27.42
N ASN A 334 15.78 -6.33 -27.60
CA ASN A 334 16.55 -5.69 -26.53
C ASN A 334 16.37 -4.17 -26.52
N THR A 335 15.44 -3.63 -27.29
CA THR A 335 15.10 -2.22 -27.31
C THR A 335 13.62 -2.02 -27.03
N LYS A 336 13.27 -0.92 -26.38
CA LYS A 336 11.88 -0.54 -26.07
C LYS A 336 11.48 0.71 -26.83
N TYR A 337 10.18 0.84 -27.11
CA TYR A 337 9.65 2.15 -27.51
C TYR A 337 9.67 3.11 -26.33
N ILE A 338 9.89 4.38 -26.62
CA ILE A 338 9.91 5.49 -25.68
C ILE A 338 8.94 6.55 -26.20
N ALA A 339 7.94 6.94 -25.39
CA ALA A 339 7.04 8.05 -25.70
C ALA A 339 7.72 9.36 -25.31
N THR A 340 7.90 10.29 -26.25
CA THR A 340 8.70 11.50 -26.04
C THR A 340 7.89 12.76 -26.31
N PHE A 341 7.88 13.66 -25.34
CA PHE A 341 7.38 15.03 -25.38
C PHE A 341 8.54 16.01 -25.50
N GLY A 342 8.34 17.12 -26.20
CA GLY A 342 9.30 18.20 -26.34
C GLY A 342 8.78 19.55 -25.83
N PHE A 343 9.68 20.42 -25.32
CA PHE A 343 9.35 21.77 -24.88
C PHE A 343 8.97 22.68 -26.06
N ASP A 344 9.55 22.41 -27.21
CA ASP A 344 9.51 23.17 -28.46
C ASP A 344 8.46 22.67 -29.46
N LEU A 345 7.68 21.65 -29.11
CA LEU A 345 6.69 21.00 -29.98
C LEU A 345 5.40 20.74 -29.21
N ALA A 346 4.25 20.84 -29.93
CA ALA A 346 2.97 20.32 -29.43
C ALA A 346 2.84 18.81 -29.69
N ASP A 347 3.65 18.29 -30.62
CA ASP A 347 3.61 16.89 -31.02
C ASP A 347 4.31 16.00 -29.97
N VAL A 348 3.87 14.76 -29.92
CA VAL A 348 4.60 13.65 -29.27
C VAL A 348 5.11 12.69 -30.32
N SER A 349 6.19 12.01 -30.01
CA SER A 349 6.78 11.03 -30.92
C SER A 349 7.18 9.75 -30.18
N TYR A 350 7.36 8.69 -30.95
CA TYR A 350 8.01 7.49 -30.43
C TYR A 350 9.45 7.46 -30.86
N GLY A 351 10.33 7.37 -29.86
CA GLY A 351 11.73 7.02 -30.03
C GLY A 351 11.96 5.54 -29.74
N ASN A 352 13.10 5.05 -30.18
CA ASN A 352 13.65 3.77 -29.76
C ASN A 352 14.93 4.03 -28.96
N ASN A 353 15.19 3.26 -27.92
CA ASN A 353 16.50 3.29 -27.27
C ASN A 353 17.50 2.54 -28.20
N LEU A 354 18.35 3.31 -28.88
CA LEU A 354 19.23 2.80 -29.93
C LEU A 354 20.65 2.52 -29.47
N ILE A 355 21.00 2.94 -28.25
CA ILE A 355 22.34 2.82 -27.71
C ILE A 355 22.39 1.67 -26.72
N SER A 356 23.21 1.33 -25.97
CA SER A 356 23.24 0.19 -25.08
C SER A 356 22.03 0.18 -24.12
N ILE A 357 21.28 -0.92 -24.09
CA ILE A 357 20.16 -1.18 -23.17
C ILE A 357 20.52 -0.99 -21.68
N TYR A 358 21.83 -0.95 -21.38
CA TYR A 358 22.35 -0.84 -20.01
C TYR A 358 22.73 0.59 -19.63
N ASP A 359 22.79 1.50 -20.60
CA ASP A 359 23.36 2.83 -20.43
C ASP A 359 22.33 3.97 -20.52
N GLU A 360 21.05 3.62 -20.50
CA GLU A 360 19.94 4.57 -20.62
C GLU A 360 18.98 4.46 -19.44
N PHE A 361 18.63 5.62 -18.87
CA PHE A 361 17.66 5.75 -17.80
C PHE A 361 16.62 6.78 -18.19
N PHE A 362 15.36 6.37 -18.18
CA PHE A 362 14.21 7.23 -18.47
C PHE A 362 13.17 7.15 -17.35
N PRO A 363 12.33 8.16 -17.19
CA PRO A 363 11.20 8.10 -16.28
C PRO A 363 10.18 7.04 -16.72
N VAL A 364 9.40 6.59 -15.75
CA VAL A 364 8.26 5.69 -15.94
C VAL A 364 6.99 6.41 -15.49
N ARG A 365 5.95 6.33 -16.30
CA ARG A 365 4.59 6.71 -15.94
C ARG A 365 3.77 5.43 -15.84
N LEU A 366 3.01 5.23 -14.80
CA LEU A 366 2.21 4.03 -14.63
C LEU A 366 0.79 4.19 -15.18
N ILE A 367 0.21 3.05 -15.55
CA ILE A 367 -1.20 2.92 -15.89
C ILE A 367 -1.84 1.89 -14.96
N LYS A 368 -3.09 2.12 -14.56
CA LYS A 368 -3.85 1.18 -13.74
C LYS A 368 -4.26 -0.04 -14.58
N GLU A 369 -4.15 -1.23 -13.99
CA GLU A 369 -4.59 -2.49 -14.56
C GLU A 369 -6.12 -2.57 -14.66
#